data_20887d31bf4583f26b69d42245fe529c
#
_entry.id   20887d31bf4583f26b69d42245fe529c
#
_cell.length_a   1.000
_cell.length_b   1.000
_cell.length_c   1.000
_cell.angle_alpha   90.00
_cell.angle_beta   90.00
_cell.angle_gamma   90.00
#
_symmetry.space_group_name_H-M   'P 1'
#
loop_
_entity.id
_entity.type
_entity.pdbx_description
1 polymer ?
#
loop_
_entity_poly.entity_id
_entity_poly.type
_entity_poly.pdbx_seq_one_letter_code
_entity_poly.pdbx_strand_id
1 'polypeptide(L)'
;LEIIIVSAVIPGGDETVHVWTWEGDVFPGDWPQTIYDPPTTDKRSSASVGDIDGDPDMEIIVGSANGKVYAFDADGSVLDGWPIQTDGDVHSSATLADLDLDGDVEVVVAGLDGWVYVWDTEGDYADGDGVEWGNFRHNARRTGYHDYELEVGVPGEESWTASGVKLDQNMPNPFNPVTAIAYAVPDGGADIELAVYNVSGARVTTLVSGRVPAGRATVTWNGTDANGVQVASGTYFVRLSAENTLLTRKVVLLK
;
A
#
# COMPACT_ATOMS: atom_id res chain seq x y z
N LEU A 1 -12.18 -1.71 -12.91
CA LEU A 1 -11.78 -2.43 -11.69
C LEU A 1 -11.95 -3.93 -11.94
N GLU A 2 -10.90 -4.70 -11.83
CA GLU A 2 -10.87 -6.14 -12.06
C GLU A 2 -10.64 -6.88 -10.73
N ILE A 3 -11.01 -8.16 -10.70
CA ILE A 3 -10.77 -9.06 -9.58
C ILE A 3 -9.78 -10.12 -10.06
N ILE A 4 -8.57 -10.11 -9.49
CA ILE A 4 -7.52 -11.05 -9.83
C ILE A 4 -7.34 -12.03 -8.67
N ILE A 5 -7.41 -13.32 -8.95
CA ILE A 5 -7.21 -14.38 -7.95
C ILE A 5 -6.24 -15.43 -8.50
N VAL A 6 -5.19 -15.69 -7.74
CA VAL A 6 -4.34 -16.86 -7.94
C VAL A 6 -4.91 -18.00 -7.09
N SER A 7 -5.37 -19.06 -7.72
CA SER A 7 -5.95 -20.21 -7.05
C SER A 7 -5.09 -21.46 -7.25
N ALA A 8 -5.03 -22.31 -6.22
CA ALA A 8 -4.60 -23.69 -6.35
C ALA A 8 -5.74 -24.60 -5.89
N VAL A 9 -6.13 -25.54 -6.70
CA VAL A 9 -7.20 -26.50 -6.35
C VAL A 9 -6.66 -27.51 -5.34
N ILE A 10 -7.43 -27.78 -4.27
CA ILE A 10 -7.08 -28.69 -3.17
C ILE A 10 -7.57 -30.12 -3.49
N PRO A 11 -6.84 -31.16 -3.12
CA PRO A 11 -5.46 -31.49 -3.44
C PRO A 11 -5.39 -32.08 -4.86
N GLY A 12 -4.50 -31.61 -5.66
CA GLY A 12 -4.22 -32.18 -6.97
C GLY A 12 -4.71 -31.36 -8.15
N GLY A 13 -4.88 -30.07 -8.00
CA GLY A 13 -5.24 -29.18 -9.09
C GLY A 13 -4.15 -28.17 -9.40
N ASP A 14 -4.30 -27.59 -10.57
CA ASP A 14 -3.36 -26.66 -11.17
C ASP A 14 -3.33 -25.32 -10.41
N GLU A 15 -2.19 -24.65 -10.41
CA GLU A 15 -2.10 -23.25 -10.00
C GLU A 15 -2.59 -22.40 -11.17
N THR A 16 -3.62 -21.58 -10.93
CA THR A 16 -4.34 -20.88 -12.00
C THR A 16 -4.57 -19.43 -11.61
N VAL A 17 -4.31 -18.55 -12.55
CA VAL A 17 -4.64 -17.12 -12.45
C VAL A 17 -6.00 -16.89 -13.09
N HIS A 18 -6.90 -16.27 -12.34
CA HIS A 18 -8.24 -15.93 -12.80
C HIS A 18 -8.40 -14.41 -12.76
N VAL A 19 -9.01 -13.87 -13.79
CA VAL A 19 -9.37 -12.44 -13.84
C VAL A 19 -10.85 -12.31 -14.16
N TRP A 20 -11.57 -11.52 -13.39
CA TRP A 20 -12.98 -11.21 -13.57
C TRP A 20 -13.21 -9.70 -13.58
N THR A 21 -14.25 -9.31 -14.29
CA THR A 21 -14.79 -7.95 -14.14
C THR A 21 -15.43 -7.77 -12.75
N TRP A 22 -15.62 -6.55 -12.33
CA TRP A 22 -16.33 -6.24 -11.08
C TRP A 22 -17.79 -6.73 -11.07
N GLU A 23 -18.38 -7.02 -12.23
CA GLU A 23 -19.72 -7.58 -12.41
C GLU A 23 -19.74 -9.10 -12.21
N GLY A 24 -18.58 -9.75 -12.18
CA GLY A 24 -18.41 -11.19 -11.96
C GLY A 24 -18.31 -12.01 -13.24
N ASP A 25 -18.23 -11.38 -14.39
CA ASP A 25 -17.95 -12.04 -15.66
C ASP A 25 -16.44 -12.29 -15.82
N VAL A 26 -16.06 -13.33 -16.55
CA VAL A 26 -14.64 -13.56 -16.90
C VAL A 26 -14.14 -12.37 -17.71
N PHE A 27 -12.97 -11.85 -17.35
CA PHE A 27 -12.38 -10.73 -18.07
C PHE A 27 -12.11 -11.13 -19.54
N PRO A 28 -12.33 -10.24 -20.52
CA PRO A 28 -12.08 -10.53 -21.92
C PRO A 28 -10.63 -10.96 -22.17
N GLY A 29 -10.43 -11.99 -22.97
CA GLY A 29 -9.11 -12.52 -23.29
C GLY A 29 -9.01 -14.03 -23.04
N ASP A 30 -7.78 -14.52 -22.88
CA ASP A 30 -7.47 -15.93 -22.72
C ASP A 30 -7.50 -16.41 -21.25
N TRP A 31 -8.26 -15.75 -20.39
CA TRP A 31 -8.40 -16.15 -18.99
C TRP A 31 -9.33 -17.34 -18.77
N PRO A 32 -9.06 -18.24 -17.79
CA PRO A 32 -7.95 -18.26 -16.84
C PRO A 32 -6.65 -18.87 -17.41
N GLN A 33 -5.49 -18.47 -16.84
CA GLN A 33 -4.19 -19.02 -17.21
C GLN A 33 -3.68 -20.03 -16.17
N THR A 34 -3.28 -21.22 -16.61
CA THR A 34 -2.65 -22.23 -15.76
C THR A 34 -1.14 -22.02 -15.76
N ILE A 35 -0.57 -21.76 -14.58
CA ILE A 35 0.86 -21.47 -14.42
C ILE A 35 1.66 -22.64 -13.84
N TYR A 36 0.99 -23.61 -13.25
CA TYR A 36 1.64 -24.81 -12.74
C TYR A 36 0.72 -26.02 -12.66
N ASP A 37 1.22 -27.15 -13.17
CA ASP A 37 0.70 -28.51 -13.10
C ASP A 37 1.91 -29.45 -12.90
N PRO A 38 2.19 -30.00 -11.74
CA PRO A 38 1.34 -30.84 -10.90
C PRO A 38 0.95 -30.18 -9.56
N PRO A 39 0.09 -30.88 -8.81
CA PRO A 39 -0.51 -30.35 -7.58
C PRO A 39 0.53 -30.05 -6.53
N THR A 40 0.56 -28.80 -6.08
CA THR A 40 1.37 -28.38 -4.95
C THR A 40 0.53 -28.31 -3.68
N THR A 41 1.16 -28.65 -2.56
CA THR A 41 0.58 -28.45 -1.24
C THR A 41 1.01 -27.09 -0.68
N ASP A 42 0.08 -26.16 -0.53
CA ASP A 42 0.18 -24.98 0.35
C ASP A 42 0.99 -23.75 -0.09
N LYS A 43 1.19 -23.47 -1.37
CA LYS A 43 2.13 -22.41 -1.72
C LYS A 43 1.55 -21.47 -2.78
N ARG A 44 1.30 -20.21 -2.40
CA ARG A 44 0.62 -19.24 -3.26
C ARG A 44 1.29 -17.89 -3.19
N SER A 45 1.68 -17.38 -4.34
CA SER A 45 1.94 -15.97 -4.54
C SER A 45 0.61 -15.23 -4.68
N SER A 46 0.58 -13.95 -4.35
CA SER A 46 -0.48 -13.05 -4.77
C SER A 46 0.00 -12.30 -6.00
N ALA A 47 -0.92 -11.99 -6.90
CA ALA A 47 -0.62 -11.18 -8.06
C ALA A 47 -0.20 -9.76 -7.65
N SER A 48 0.70 -9.18 -8.42
CA SER A 48 0.98 -7.75 -8.48
C SER A 48 0.58 -7.24 -9.87
N VAL A 49 0.25 -5.97 -9.98
CA VAL A 49 -0.26 -5.35 -11.21
C VAL A 49 0.47 -4.04 -11.46
N GLY A 50 1.02 -3.89 -12.64
CA GLY A 50 1.71 -2.68 -13.08
C GLY A 50 2.20 -2.81 -14.49
N ASP A 51 2.45 -1.67 -15.13
CA ASP A 51 3.09 -1.58 -16.43
C ASP A 51 4.55 -2.00 -16.31
N ILE A 52 4.95 -3.06 -17.00
CA ILE A 52 6.34 -3.55 -17.04
C ILE A 52 6.89 -3.68 -18.46
N ASP A 53 6.16 -3.23 -19.49
CA ASP A 53 6.64 -3.26 -20.87
C ASP A 53 6.55 -1.91 -21.59
N GLY A 54 6.02 -0.89 -20.91
CA GLY A 54 5.96 0.48 -21.41
C GLY A 54 4.80 0.75 -22.37
N ASP A 55 3.80 -0.13 -22.37
CA ASP A 55 2.56 0.12 -23.11
C ASP A 55 1.45 0.64 -22.16
N PRO A 56 0.27 1.07 -22.66
CA PRO A 56 -0.77 1.64 -21.80
C PRO A 56 -1.54 0.64 -20.94
N ASP A 57 -1.37 -0.66 -21.17
CA ASP A 57 -2.07 -1.70 -20.43
C ASP A 57 -1.24 -2.13 -19.20
N MET A 58 -1.85 -2.85 -18.27
CA MET A 58 -1.20 -3.28 -17.04
C MET A 58 -0.98 -4.78 -17.04
N GLU A 59 0.20 -5.23 -16.67
CA GLU A 59 0.53 -6.63 -16.58
C GLU A 59 0.23 -7.21 -15.20
N ILE A 60 -0.05 -8.51 -15.21
CA ILE A 60 -0.31 -9.31 -14.00
C ILE A 60 0.90 -10.20 -13.74
N ILE A 61 1.63 -9.90 -12.66
CA ILE A 61 2.87 -10.58 -12.30
C ILE A 61 2.63 -11.57 -11.16
N VAL A 62 3.00 -12.85 -11.35
CA VAL A 62 2.75 -13.93 -10.38
C VAL A 62 3.97 -14.84 -10.25
N GLY A 63 4.42 -15.04 -9.02
CA GLY A 63 5.38 -16.10 -8.70
C GLY A 63 4.71 -17.47 -8.63
N SER A 64 5.41 -18.53 -9.01
CA SER A 64 4.89 -19.89 -8.99
C SER A 64 5.81 -20.87 -8.25
N ALA A 65 5.21 -21.91 -7.71
CA ALA A 65 5.92 -23.02 -7.06
C ALA A 65 6.72 -23.92 -8.04
N ASN A 66 6.68 -23.63 -9.33
CA ASN A 66 7.56 -24.28 -10.31
C ASN A 66 8.90 -23.54 -10.50
N GLY A 67 9.19 -22.54 -9.66
CA GLY A 67 10.40 -21.73 -9.75
C GLY A 67 10.36 -20.72 -10.89
N LYS A 68 9.19 -20.32 -11.34
CA LYS A 68 9.05 -19.31 -12.39
C LYS A 68 8.28 -18.09 -11.88
N VAL A 69 8.56 -16.96 -12.51
CA VAL A 69 7.76 -15.74 -12.39
C VAL A 69 7.10 -15.52 -13.74
N TYR A 70 5.80 -15.41 -13.72
CA TYR A 70 4.97 -15.18 -14.92
C TYR A 70 4.57 -13.72 -14.96
N ALA A 71 4.52 -13.16 -16.15
CA ALA A 71 3.86 -11.89 -16.43
C ALA A 71 2.87 -12.12 -17.58
N PHE A 72 1.67 -11.62 -17.40
CA PHE A 72 0.59 -11.70 -18.36
C PHE A 72 0.12 -10.31 -18.71
N ASP A 73 -0.05 -10.06 -19.97
CA ASP A 73 -0.77 -8.91 -20.50
C ASP A 73 -2.26 -8.93 -20.08
N ALA A 74 -2.95 -7.81 -20.16
CA ALA A 74 -4.36 -7.66 -19.80
C ALA A 74 -5.27 -8.70 -20.46
N ASP A 75 -4.98 -9.12 -21.68
CA ASP A 75 -5.76 -10.13 -22.42
C ASP A 75 -5.46 -11.57 -22.01
N GLY A 76 -4.52 -11.81 -21.10
CA GLY A 76 -4.11 -13.13 -20.62
C GLY A 76 -2.99 -13.76 -21.42
N SER A 77 -2.47 -13.15 -22.46
CA SER A 77 -1.28 -13.63 -23.14
C SER A 77 -0.05 -13.52 -22.26
N VAL A 78 0.91 -14.44 -22.42
CA VAL A 78 2.17 -14.35 -21.68
C VAL A 78 3.02 -13.26 -22.33
N LEU A 79 3.52 -12.35 -21.52
CA LEU A 79 4.37 -11.24 -21.96
C LEU A 79 5.67 -11.76 -22.61
N ASP A 80 6.18 -11.06 -23.61
CA ASP A 80 7.40 -11.47 -24.31
C ASP A 80 8.61 -11.45 -23.33
N GLY A 81 9.43 -12.47 -23.38
CA GLY A 81 10.53 -12.67 -22.43
C GLY A 81 10.14 -13.37 -21.12
N TRP A 82 8.88 -13.56 -20.85
CA TRP A 82 8.36 -14.29 -19.68
C TRP A 82 7.83 -15.69 -20.07
N PRO A 83 7.69 -16.66 -19.12
CA PRO A 83 8.06 -16.57 -17.71
C PRO A 83 9.59 -16.69 -17.51
N ILE A 84 10.09 -16.01 -16.48
CA ILE A 84 11.51 -16.07 -16.10
C ILE A 84 11.72 -17.17 -15.06
N GLN A 85 12.81 -17.96 -15.23
CA GLN A 85 13.18 -19.07 -14.35
C GLN A 85 14.05 -18.57 -13.21
N THR A 86 13.73 -18.94 -11.97
CA THR A 86 14.55 -18.80 -10.76
C THR A 86 15.11 -20.16 -10.33
N ASP A 87 16.06 -20.19 -9.40
CA ASP A 87 16.68 -21.44 -8.91
C ASP A 87 15.81 -22.17 -7.86
N GLY A 88 14.77 -21.53 -7.34
CA GLY A 88 13.84 -22.11 -6.37
C GLY A 88 12.41 -21.64 -6.53
N ASP A 89 11.49 -22.31 -5.83
CA ASP A 89 10.07 -21.96 -5.85
C ASP A 89 9.86 -20.49 -5.45
N VAL A 90 8.96 -19.78 -6.12
CA VAL A 90 8.61 -18.39 -5.81
C VAL A 90 7.25 -18.33 -5.15
N HIS A 91 7.25 -18.11 -3.83
CA HIS A 91 6.04 -18.00 -3.02
C HIS A 91 5.75 -16.56 -2.58
N SER A 92 6.71 -15.68 -2.76
CA SER A 92 6.51 -14.25 -2.50
C SER A 92 5.63 -13.64 -3.58
N SER A 93 4.79 -12.67 -3.20
CA SER A 93 4.26 -11.74 -4.18
C SER A 93 5.39 -10.91 -4.76
N ALA A 94 5.34 -10.60 -6.03
CA ALA A 94 6.25 -9.65 -6.63
C ALA A 94 6.08 -8.27 -5.97
N THR A 95 7.14 -7.49 -5.96
CA THR A 95 7.11 -6.06 -5.64
C THR A 95 7.52 -5.32 -6.90
N LEU A 96 6.74 -4.34 -7.29
CA LEU A 96 6.98 -3.44 -8.42
C LEU A 96 7.36 -2.08 -7.86
N ALA A 97 8.49 -1.54 -8.25
CA ALA A 97 9.00 -0.27 -7.76
C ALA A 97 10.14 0.22 -8.65
N ASP A 98 10.32 1.52 -8.73
CA ASP A 98 11.54 2.16 -9.25
C ASP A 98 12.58 2.17 -8.12
N LEU A 99 13.55 1.26 -8.16
CA LEU A 99 14.54 1.05 -7.10
C LEU A 99 15.79 1.88 -7.28
N ASP A 100 16.18 2.16 -8.51
CA ASP A 100 17.41 2.88 -8.82
C ASP A 100 17.15 4.33 -9.26
N LEU A 101 15.88 4.72 -9.35
CA LEU A 101 15.39 6.05 -9.65
C LEU A 101 15.69 6.49 -11.09
N ASP A 102 15.62 5.58 -12.02
CA ASP A 102 15.79 5.86 -13.44
C ASP A 102 14.44 6.09 -14.17
N GLY A 103 13.33 5.77 -13.52
CA GLY A 103 11.98 6.00 -13.98
C GLY A 103 11.29 4.76 -14.53
N ASP A 104 11.99 3.64 -14.63
CA ASP A 104 11.45 2.37 -15.08
C ASP A 104 11.01 1.50 -13.87
N VAL A 105 10.25 0.45 -14.12
CA VAL A 105 9.74 -0.44 -13.07
C VAL A 105 10.64 -1.66 -12.90
N GLU A 106 11.12 -1.94 -11.67
CA GLU A 106 11.74 -3.21 -11.34
C GLU A 106 10.76 -4.19 -10.75
N VAL A 107 10.85 -5.44 -11.23
CA VAL A 107 10.15 -6.59 -10.66
C VAL A 107 11.07 -7.29 -9.65
N VAL A 108 10.65 -7.33 -8.38
CA VAL A 108 11.42 -7.92 -7.28
C VAL A 108 10.67 -9.12 -6.70
N VAL A 109 11.33 -10.27 -6.61
CA VAL A 109 10.79 -11.46 -5.94
C VAL A 109 11.82 -12.12 -5.04
N ALA A 110 11.35 -12.87 -4.03
CA ALA A 110 12.20 -13.72 -3.19
C ALA A 110 11.92 -15.19 -3.48
N GLY A 111 12.96 -15.95 -3.83
CA GLY A 111 12.91 -17.38 -4.02
C GLY A 111 13.14 -18.18 -2.73
N LEU A 112 12.64 -19.40 -2.65
CA LEU A 112 12.92 -20.33 -1.55
C LEU A 112 14.36 -20.86 -1.55
N ASP A 113 15.13 -20.60 -2.59
CA ASP A 113 16.59 -20.80 -2.66
C ASP A 113 17.38 -19.82 -1.81
N GLY A 114 16.71 -18.79 -1.25
CA GLY A 114 17.32 -17.75 -0.42
C GLY A 114 17.85 -16.55 -1.19
N TRP A 115 17.57 -16.46 -2.49
CA TRP A 115 17.92 -15.31 -3.31
C TRP A 115 16.76 -14.34 -3.46
N VAL A 116 17.11 -13.06 -3.66
CA VAL A 116 16.22 -12.02 -4.14
C VAL A 116 16.62 -11.73 -5.58
N TYR A 117 15.65 -11.81 -6.46
CA TYR A 117 15.78 -11.55 -7.89
C TYR A 117 15.20 -10.17 -8.18
N VAL A 118 15.89 -9.42 -9.00
CA VAL A 118 15.48 -8.09 -9.46
C VAL A 118 15.66 -8.06 -10.97
N TRP A 119 14.61 -7.70 -11.67
CA TRP A 119 14.64 -7.49 -13.12
C TRP A 119 14.22 -6.07 -13.40
N ASP A 120 15.05 -5.38 -14.11
CA ASP A 120 14.79 -4.11 -14.73
C ASP A 120 13.89 -4.34 -15.95
N THR A 121 12.88 -3.54 -16.15
CA THR A 121 11.86 -3.69 -17.20
C THR A 121 11.74 -2.40 -18.01
N GLU A 122 10.93 -2.39 -19.06
CA GLU A 122 10.72 -1.20 -19.90
C GLU A 122 9.48 -0.40 -19.46
N GLY A 123 8.84 -0.79 -18.35
CA GLY A 123 7.62 -0.18 -17.83
C GLY A 123 7.88 1.17 -17.18
N ASP A 124 7.02 2.13 -17.43
CA ASP A 124 7.15 3.49 -16.90
C ASP A 124 6.60 3.57 -15.46
N TYR A 125 7.47 3.91 -14.52
CA TYR A 125 7.08 4.20 -13.13
C TYR A 125 6.57 5.64 -12.95
N ALA A 126 6.42 6.41 -14.02
CA ALA A 126 6.14 7.84 -14.00
C ALA A 126 5.08 8.23 -12.97
N ASP A 127 5.51 8.93 -11.94
CA ASP A 127 4.69 9.51 -10.86
C ASP A 127 3.85 8.50 -10.06
N GLY A 128 4.15 7.19 -10.17
CA GLY A 128 3.43 6.11 -9.47
C GLY A 128 2.14 5.66 -10.17
N ASP A 129 1.82 6.16 -11.35
CA ASP A 129 0.65 5.76 -12.14
C ASP A 129 0.88 4.43 -12.89
N GLY A 130 2.13 4.02 -13.11
CA GLY A 130 2.50 2.75 -13.76
C GLY A 130 2.37 1.51 -12.86
N VAL A 131 2.02 1.64 -11.59
CA VAL A 131 1.91 0.51 -10.66
C VAL A 131 0.58 0.53 -9.89
N GLU A 132 -0.37 -0.26 -10.36
CA GLU A 132 -1.72 -0.36 -9.78
C GLU A 132 -1.76 -1.18 -8.48
N TRP A 133 -1.04 -2.30 -8.42
CA TRP A 133 -0.97 -3.19 -7.26
C TRP A 133 0.44 -3.73 -7.06
N GLY A 134 1.34 -2.86 -6.63
CA GLY A 134 2.78 -3.07 -6.65
C GLY A 134 3.33 -4.11 -5.66
N ASN A 135 2.54 -4.60 -4.69
CA ASN A 135 3.00 -5.65 -3.76
C ASN A 135 1.85 -6.28 -2.96
N PHE A 136 2.17 -7.27 -2.11
CA PHE A 136 1.18 -7.91 -1.24
C PHE A 136 0.39 -6.88 -0.43
N ARG A 137 -0.93 -6.85 -0.62
CA ARG A 137 -1.87 -5.86 -0.07
C ARG A 137 -1.65 -4.45 -0.60
N HIS A 138 -1.37 -4.34 -1.90
CA HIS A 138 -1.36 -3.13 -2.70
C HIS A 138 -0.10 -2.28 -2.54
N ASN A 139 0.33 -1.95 -1.35
CA ASN A 139 1.44 -1.01 -1.14
C ASN A 139 2.29 -1.37 0.09
N ALA A 140 3.41 -0.69 0.28
CA ALA A 140 4.31 -0.89 1.41
C ALA A 140 3.61 -0.76 2.78
N ARG A 141 2.43 -0.14 2.84
CA ARG A 141 1.60 -0.02 4.04
C ARG A 141 0.64 -1.17 4.22
N ARG A 142 0.53 -2.07 3.21
CA ARG A 142 -0.36 -3.25 3.20
C ARG A 142 -1.82 -2.88 3.43
N THR A 143 -2.31 -1.83 2.78
CA THR A 143 -3.68 -1.33 2.96
C THR A 143 -4.73 -2.29 2.41
N GLY A 144 -4.41 -3.02 1.35
CA GLY A 144 -5.34 -3.92 0.66
C GLY A 144 -6.53 -3.20 0.02
N TYR A 145 -6.34 -1.94 -0.36
CA TYR A 145 -7.39 -1.08 -0.88
C TYR A 145 -6.84 -0.15 -1.96
N HIS A 146 -7.38 -0.24 -3.16
CA HIS A 146 -6.91 0.46 -4.34
C HIS A 146 -7.26 1.96 -4.34
N ASP A 147 -8.48 2.35 -4.00
CA ASP A 147 -8.93 3.75 -4.01
C ASP A 147 -8.49 4.54 -2.78
N TYR A 148 -7.43 4.10 -2.14
CA TYR A 148 -6.84 4.92 -1.11
C TYR A 148 -6.04 6.03 -1.78
N GLU A 149 -6.71 7.08 -2.22
CA GLU A 149 -6.08 8.37 -2.45
C GLU A 149 -5.42 8.82 -1.14
N LEU A 150 -4.27 8.24 -0.83
CA LEU A 150 -3.28 8.98 -0.12
C LEU A 150 -2.76 9.99 -1.14
N GLU A 151 -3.35 11.16 -1.15
CA GLU A 151 -2.60 12.34 -1.54
C GLU A 151 -1.36 12.40 -0.63
N VAL A 152 -0.36 11.61 -0.96
CA VAL A 152 0.99 11.78 -0.45
C VAL A 152 1.54 12.92 -1.28
N GLY A 153 1.11 14.14 -0.96
CA GLY A 153 1.77 15.32 -1.47
C GLY A 153 3.23 15.27 -1.04
N VAL A 154 4.11 14.89 -1.97
CA VAL A 154 5.47 15.39 -1.98
C VAL A 154 5.34 16.92 -1.92
N PRO A 155 6.11 17.65 -1.10
CA PRO A 155 5.96 19.10 -0.99
C PRO A 155 6.40 19.78 -2.30
N GLY A 156 5.48 19.92 -3.22
CA GLY A 156 5.58 20.63 -4.49
C GLY A 156 4.19 21.12 -4.87
N GLU A 157 3.86 22.33 -4.40
CA GLU A 157 2.84 23.26 -4.89
C GLU A 157 1.58 22.66 -5.57
N GLU A 158 0.68 22.05 -4.80
CA GLU A 158 -0.73 21.97 -5.20
C GLU A 158 -1.59 22.84 -4.28
N SER A 159 -2.38 23.71 -4.89
CA SER A 159 -3.30 24.60 -4.19
C SER A 159 -4.43 23.77 -3.57
N TRP A 160 -4.31 23.43 -2.31
CA TRP A 160 -5.36 22.80 -1.53
C TRP A 160 -6.49 23.78 -1.25
N THR A 161 -7.60 23.63 -1.95
CA THR A 161 -8.87 24.28 -1.58
C THR A 161 -9.65 23.38 -0.61
N ALA A 162 -9.10 23.11 0.57
CA ALA A 162 -9.84 22.38 1.59
C ALA A 162 -10.92 23.28 2.20
N SER A 163 -12.17 22.87 2.12
CA SER A 163 -13.29 23.58 2.76
C SER A 163 -13.35 23.45 4.28
N GLY A 164 -12.28 22.91 4.94
CA GLY A 164 -12.20 22.71 6.38
C GLY A 164 -10.92 22.01 6.82
N VAL A 165 -10.71 21.89 8.14
CA VAL A 165 -9.60 21.12 8.70
C VAL A 165 -9.80 19.62 8.48
N LYS A 166 -8.71 18.87 8.25
CA LYS A 166 -8.70 17.41 8.15
C LYS A 166 -7.75 16.82 9.20
N LEU A 167 -8.05 15.62 9.66
CA LEU A 167 -7.19 14.84 10.56
C LEU A 167 -7.15 13.40 10.03
N ASP A 168 -5.97 12.97 9.65
CA ASP A 168 -5.76 11.62 9.14
C ASP A 168 -5.56 10.61 10.27
N GLN A 169 -5.60 9.32 9.94
CA GLN A 169 -5.23 8.26 10.86
C GLN A 169 -3.71 8.33 11.11
N ASN A 170 -3.30 8.16 12.37
CA ASN A 170 -1.87 8.10 12.70
C ASN A 170 -1.21 6.86 12.07
N MET A 171 0.09 6.99 11.78
CA MET A 171 0.86 5.92 11.16
C MET A 171 2.26 5.81 11.78
N PRO A 172 2.67 4.59 12.16
CA PRO A 172 1.88 3.34 12.21
C PRO A 172 0.76 3.38 13.24
N ASN A 173 -0.26 2.48 13.11
CA ASN A 173 -1.27 2.22 14.12
C ASN A 173 -1.70 0.74 14.05
N PRO A 174 -1.41 -0.11 15.06
CA PRO A 174 -0.72 0.22 16.31
C PRO A 174 0.73 0.70 16.14
N PHE A 175 1.27 1.43 17.13
CA PHE A 175 2.62 1.98 17.07
C PHE A 175 3.46 1.66 18.32
N ASN A 176 4.81 1.72 18.18
CA ASN A 176 5.78 1.48 19.26
C ASN A 176 7.10 2.23 19.00
N PRO A 177 7.51 3.16 19.84
CA PRO A 177 6.68 4.05 20.64
C PRO A 177 6.29 5.34 19.87
N VAL A 178 6.66 5.45 18.59
CA VAL A 178 6.52 6.69 17.78
C VAL A 178 5.50 6.48 16.67
N THR A 179 4.67 7.49 16.46
CA THR A 179 3.73 7.56 15.35
C THR A 179 3.65 8.95 14.76
N ALA A 180 3.39 9.05 13.47
CA ALA A 180 3.14 10.30 12.77
C ALA A 180 1.63 10.54 12.65
N ILE A 181 1.21 11.79 12.80
CA ILE A 181 -0.17 12.24 12.70
C ILE A 181 -0.19 13.38 11.68
N ALA A 182 -0.81 13.14 10.55
CA ALA A 182 -0.97 14.14 9.50
C ALA A 182 -2.31 14.87 9.67
N TYR A 183 -2.30 16.16 9.37
CA TYR A 183 -3.48 17.02 9.39
C TYR A 183 -3.39 18.10 8.32
N ALA A 184 -4.52 18.64 7.92
CA ALA A 184 -4.57 19.74 6.95
C ALA A 184 -5.40 20.89 7.47
N VAL A 185 -4.99 22.12 7.10
CA VAL A 185 -5.62 23.37 7.46
C VAL A 185 -6.04 24.09 6.18
N PRO A 186 -7.30 24.61 6.10
CA PRO A 186 -7.84 25.24 4.91
C PRO A 186 -7.13 26.54 4.54
N ASP A 187 -7.40 27.02 3.33
CA ASP A 187 -6.89 28.30 2.84
C ASP A 187 -7.20 29.45 3.82
N GLY A 188 -6.21 30.29 4.03
CA GLY A 188 -6.25 31.35 5.02
C GLY A 188 -5.73 30.95 6.39
N GLY A 189 -5.44 29.66 6.62
CA GLY A 189 -4.99 29.14 7.92
C GLY A 189 -6.11 29.10 8.96
N ALA A 190 -5.89 28.40 10.07
CA ALA A 190 -6.83 28.30 11.19
C ALA A 190 -6.13 28.28 12.55
N ASP A 191 -6.85 28.70 13.59
CA ASP A 191 -6.45 28.39 14.96
C ASP A 191 -6.89 26.97 15.29
N ILE A 192 -5.94 26.09 15.60
CA ILE A 192 -6.19 24.70 15.90
C ILE A 192 -5.61 24.27 17.25
N GLU A 193 -6.22 23.25 17.84
CA GLU A 193 -5.61 22.44 18.89
C GLU A 193 -5.61 20.98 18.48
N LEU A 194 -4.44 20.36 18.38
CA LEU A 194 -4.25 18.93 18.18
C LEU A 194 -3.69 18.33 19.45
N ALA A 195 -4.47 17.47 20.11
CA ALA A 195 -4.12 16.93 21.42
C ALA A 195 -4.46 15.44 21.53
N VAL A 196 -3.75 14.74 22.43
CA VAL A 196 -3.95 13.32 22.73
C VAL A 196 -4.72 13.19 24.05
N TYR A 197 -5.68 12.27 24.05
CA TYR A 197 -6.54 11.96 25.20
C TYR A 197 -6.51 10.46 25.50
N ASN A 198 -6.63 10.09 26.75
CA ASN A 198 -6.83 8.70 27.17
C ASN A 198 -8.30 8.29 27.08
N VAL A 199 -8.58 7.00 27.38
CA VAL A 199 -9.95 6.42 27.32
C VAL A 199 -10.93 7.05 28.31
N SER A 200 -10.46 7.70 29.40
CA SER A 200 -11.31 8.44 30.34
C SER A 200 -11.60 9.87 29.88
N GLY A 201 -11.06 10.30 28.73
CA GLY A 201 -11.21 11.66 28.20
C GLY A 201 -10.26 12.67 28.83
N ALA A 202 -9.32 12.26 29.67
CA ALA A 202 -8.29 13.14 30.20
C ALA A 202 -7.23 13.43 29.14
N ARG A 203 -6.85 14.70 29.00
CA ARG A 203 -5.80 15.12 28.06
C ARG A 203 -4.43 14.61 28.55
N VAL A 204 -3.73 13.92 27.66
CA VAL A 204 -2.39 13.37 27.86
C VAL A 204 -1.33 14.39 27.50
N THR A 205 -1.42 14.95 26.30
CA THR A 205 -0.49 15.97 25.80
C THR A 205 -1.14 16.78 24.68
N THR A 206 -0.63 17.99 24.44
CA THR A 206 -0.96 18.81 23.29
C THR A 206 0.20 18.75 22.31
N LEU A 207 -0.08 18.44 21.06
CA LEU A 207 0.92 18.27 19.99
C LEU A 207 1.09 19.57 19.19
N VAL A 208 -0.03 20.25 18.90
CA VAL A 208 -0.05 21.52 18.16
C VAL A 208 -1.11 22.43 18.82
N SER A 209 -0.82 23.72 18.95
CA SER A 209 -1.80 24.70 19.45
C SER A 209 -1.49 26.10 18.89
N GLY A 210 -2.53 26.78 18.42
CA GLY A 210 -2.47 28.14 17.89
C GLY A 210 -2.71 28.26 16.41
N ARG A 211 -2.35 29.41 15.85
CA ARG A 211 -2.54 29.73 14.42
C ARG A 211 -1.59 28.92 13.56
N VAL A 212 -2.14 28.11 12.66
CA VAL A 212 -1.39 27.31 11.69
C VAL A 212 -1.71 27.81 10.28
N PRO A 213 -0.71 28.00 9.41
CA PRO A 213 -0.93 28.38 8.02
C PRO A 213 -1.69 27.31 7.26
N ALA A 214 -2.28 27.69 6.10
CA ALA A 214 -2.90 26.74 5.19
C ALA A 214 -1.91 25.68 4.71
N GLY A 215 -2.40 24.48 4.46
CA GLY A 215 -1.63 23.37 3.94
C GLY A 215 -1.69 22.12 4.82
N ARG A 216 -0.93 21.11 4.41
CA ARG A 216 -0.78 19.85 5.14
C ARG A 216 0.44 19.89 6.03
N ALA A 217 0.33 19.32 7.21
CA ALA A 217 1.43 19.20 8.16
C ALA A 217 1.39 17.87 8.90
N THR A 218 2.55 17.44 9.37
CA THR A 218 2.69 16.20 10.15
C THR A 218 3.37 16.50 11.47
N VAL A 219 2.84 15.93 12.55
CA VAL A 219 3.45 15.97 13.88
C VAL A 219 3.65 14.55 14.39
N THR A 220 4.71 14.32 15.14
CA THR A 220 4.99 13.02 15.75
C THR A 220 4.56 13.00 17.21
N TRP A 221 4.00 11.85 17.65
CA TRP A 221 3.81 11.53 19.04
C TRP A 221 4.61 10.30 19.41
N ASN A 222 5.44 10.44 20.45
CA ASN A 222 6.35 9.39 20.93
C ASN A 222 5.82 8.62 22.14
N GLY A 223 4.50 8.67 22.39
CA GLY A 223 3.88 7.97 23.51
C GLY A 223 4.17 8.58 24.87
N THR A 224 4.45 9.91 24.94
CA THR A 224 4.69 10.62 26.21
C THR A 224 3.54 11.55 26.58
N ASP A 225 3.43 11.83 27.87
CA ASP A 225 2.55 12.88 28.41
C ASP A 225 3.18 14.28 28.29
N ALA A 226 2.49 15.30 28.81
CA ALA A 226 2.96 16.70 28.79
C ALA A 226 4.25 16.94 29.57
N ASN A 227 4.64 16.04 30.46
CA ASN A 227 5.89 16.10 31.24
C ASN A 227 7.02 15.28 30.60
N GLY A 228 6.78 14.68 29.41
CA GLY A 228 7.74 13.81 28.74
C GLY A 228 7.82 12.40 29.30
N VAL A 229 6.89 12.00 30.19
CA VAL A 229 6.85 10.65 30.77
C VAL A 229 6.10 9.71 29.84
N GLN A 230 6.68 8.53 29.58
CA GLN A 230 6.08 7.49 28.76
C GLN A 230 4.76 6.99 29.37
N VAL A 231 3.69 7.05 28.59
CA VAL A 231 2.37 6.55 29.01
C VAL A 231 2.25 5.04 28.81
N ALA A 232 1.26 4.40 29.42
CA ALA A 232 1.05 2.97 29.32
C ALA A 232 0.63 2.54 27.91
N SER A 233 0.90 1.26 27.55
CA SER A 233 0.29 0.66 26.37
C SER A 233 -1.24 0.71 26.45
N GLY A 234 -1.91 0.99 25.36
CA GLY A 234 -3.35 1.05 25.35
C GLY A 234 -3.93 1.93 24.22
N THR A 235 -5.22 2.16 24.32
CA THR A 235 -5.97 3.00 23.37
C THR A 235 -5.95 4.46 23.82
N TYR A 236 -5.66 5.34 22.89
CA TYR A 236 -5.72 6.79 23.01
C TYR A 236 -6.56 7.39 21.88
N PHE A 237 -6.89 8.66 22.00
CA PHE A 237 -7.61 9.41 20.98
C PHE A 237 -6.85 10.69 20.66
N VAL A 238 -6.55 10.89 19.38
CA VAL A 238 -6.06 12.16 18.86
C VAL A 238 -7.25 12.98 18.45
N ARG A 239 -7.33 14.23 18.92
CA ARG A 239 -8.38 15.19 18.59
C ARG A 239 -7.78 16.44 17.98
N LEU A 240 -8.34 16.83 16.83
CA LEU A 240 -8.10 18.13 16.21
C LEU A 240 -9.36 18.96 16.36
N SER A 241 -9.22 20.10 17.04
CA SER A 241 -10.27 21.09 17.14
C SER A 241 -9.87 22.38 16.40
N ALA A 242 -10.80 22.93 15.64
CA ALA A 242 -10.66 24.20 14.94
C ALA A 242 -12.04 24.85 14.84
N GLU A 243 -12.21 26.05 15.37
CA GLU A 243 -13.48 26.77 15.42
C GLU A 243 -14.67 25.88 15.85
N ASN A 244 -15.53 25.49 14.90
CA ASN A 244 -16.71 24.65 15.14
C ASN A 244 -16.48 23.17 14.68
N THR A 245 -15.25 22.78 14.36
CA THR A 245 -14.94 21.43 13.87
C THR A 245 -14.18 20.67 14.94
N LEU A 246 -14.61 19.44 15.25
CA LEU A 246 -13.90 18.50 16.11
C LEU A 246 -13.75 17.15 15.37
N LEU A 247 -12.51 16.80 15.08
CA LEU A 247 -12.16 15.53 14.46
C LEU A 247 -11.44 14.63 15.47
N THR A 248 -11.70 13.32 15.44
CA THR A 248 -11.09 12.38 16.37
C THR A 248 -10.62 11.12 15.63
N ARG A 249 -9.42 10.64 15.99
CA ARG A 249 -8.87 9.37 15.53
C ARG A 249 -8.47 8.50 16.72
N LYS A 250 -8.76 7.21 16.63
CA LYS A 250 -8.31 6.22 17.62
C LYS A 250 -6.87 5.81 17.30
N VAL A 251 -6.01 5.78 18.30
CA VAL A 251 -4.61 5.36 18.18
C VAL A 251 -4.30 4.30 19.24
N VAL A 252 -3.46 3.33 18.91
CA VAL A 252 -3.12 2.20 19.79
C VAL A 252 -1.61 2.16 19.98
N LEU A 253 -1.17 2.40 21.23
CA LEU A 253 0.22 2.28 21.64
C LEU A 253 0.50 0.87 22.15
N LEU A 254 1.53 0.24 21.60
CA LEU A 254 2.12 -1.01 22.08
C LEU A 254 3.51 -0.74 22.67
N LYS A 255 3.93 -1.55 23.63
CA LYS A 255 5.29 -1.56 24.17
C LYS A 255 5.88 -2.94 24.02
#